data_56e4eb0bc4a4ca753b527afb21ccd73e
#
_entry.id   56e4eb0bc4a4ca753b527afb21ccd73e
#
_cell.length_a   1.000
_cell.length_b   1.000
_cell.length_c   1.000
_cell.angle_alpha   90.00
_cell.angle_beta   90.00
_cell.angle_gamma   90.00
#
_symmetry.space_group_name_H-M   'P 1'
#
loop_
_entity.id
_entity.type
_entity.pdbx_description
1 polymer ?
#
loop_
_entity_poly.entity_id
_entity_poly.type
_entity_poly.pdbx_seq_one_letter_code
_entity_poly.pdbx_strand_id
1 'polypeptide(L)'
;GQIIEDKLLQQIPVRISQLTVNTSVFAQKCVAENGAEYIDLKVQPSNSTIAGTTDGRFYIRIGDQSTILHPDQLLRLLTDKPSYSWELKTTRTPRDNYDPNKFAQFVLDVRSSKRVSQFVKDKTEEELLDYYFLAEGEFLTNLGILWIGKREDRAKLKYAPAIQFIKYDERGNKVNKIVWDDYSLNPKELIEA
;
A
#
# COMPACT_ATOMS: atom_id res chain seq x y z
N GLY A 1 15.47 7.43 45.72
CA GLY A 1 14.79 7.49 44.41
C GLY A 1 13.31 7.73 44.63
N GLN A 2 12.68 8.44 43.71
CA GLN A 2 11.22 8.61 43.75
C GLN A 2 10.54 7.27 43.39
N ILE A 3 9.56 6.84 44.17
CA ILE A 3 8.73 5.67 43.89
C ILE A 3 7.72 6.05 42.82
N ILE A 4 7.60 5.24 41.76
CA ILE A 4 6.64 5.46 40.68
C ILE A 4 5.31 4.83 41.07
N GLU A 5 4.28 5.66 41.19
CA GLU A 5 2.92 5.22 41.51
C GLU A 5 2.27 4.55 40.27
N ASP A 6 1.55 3.45 40.49
CA ASP A 6 0.82 2.73 39.43
C ASP A 6 -0.22 3.62 38.72
N LYS A 7 -0.77 4.60 39.40
CA LYS A 7 -1.68 5.61 38.83
C LYS A 7 -1.05 6.39 37.71
N LEU A 8 0.25 6.70 37.80
CA LEU A 8 1.00 7.42 36.77
C LEU A 8 1.13 6.59 35.48
N LEU A 9 1.34 5.26 35.61
CA LEU A 9 1.41 4.35 34.46
C LEU A 9 0.12 4.32 33.66
N GLN A 10 -1.04 4.46 34.31
CA GLN A 10 -2.34 4.50 33.65
C GLN A 10 -2.61 5.89 33.03
N GLN A 11 -2.15 6.95 33.66
CA GLN A 11 -2.39 8.32 33.19
C GLN A 11 -1.57 8.70 31.94
N ILE A 12 -0.36 8.17 31.79
CA ILE A 12 0.54 8.51 30.68
C ILE A 12 -0.06 8.12 29.30
N PRO A 13 -0.51 6.88 29.06
CA PRO A 13 -1.12 6.52 27.77
C PRO A 13 -2.39 7.36 27.48
N VAL A 14 -3.21 7.62 28.50
CA VAL A 14 -4.41 8.47 28.36
C VAL A 14 -4.02 9.89 27.95
N ARG A 15 -3.01 10.46 28.60
CA ARG A 15 -2.56 11.81 28.27
C ARG A 15 -1.96 11.88 26.85
N ILE A 16 -1.19 10.88 26.44
CA ILE A 16 -0.65 10.79 25.08
C ILE A 16 -1.79 10.70 24.06
N SER A 17 -2.81 9.87 24.31
CA SER A 17 -3.95 9.75 23.39
C SER A 17 -4.78 11.03 23.26
N GLN A 18 -4.79 11.88 24.28
CA GLN A 18 -5.42 13.22 24.20
C GLN A 18 -4.64 14.24 23.38
N LEU A 19 -3.33 14.04 23.24
CA LEU A 19 -2.43 15.00 22.58
C LEU A 19 -2.02 14.52 21.17
N THR A 20 -2.26 13.25 20.85
CA THR A 20 -1.85 12.65 19.57
C THR A 20 -3.00 11.90 18.92
N VAL A 21 -2.89 11.72 17.60
CA VAL A 21 -3.79 10.88 16.79
C VAL A 21 -2.99 9.73 16.19
N ASN A 22 -3.62 8.57 16.05
CA ASN A 22 -3.00 7.37 15.48
C ASN A 22 -1.70 6.93 16.18
N THR A 23 -1.60 7.19 17.48
CA THR A 23 -0.45 6.81 18.31
C THR A 23 -0.93 5.88 19.41
N SER A 24 -0.30 4.71 19.52
CA SER A 24 -0.55 3.74 20.61
C SER A 24 0.71 3.59 21.45
N VAL A 25 0.56 3.77 22.76
CA VAL A 25 1.67 3.73 23.72
C VAL A 25 1.33 2.79 24.86
N PHE A 26 2.30 1.99 25.23
CA PHE A 26 2.26 1.15 26.41
C PHE A 26 3.34 1.62 27.40
N ALA A 27 2.93 1.88 28.65
CA ALA A 27 3.82 2.30 29.73
C ALA A 27 4.03 1.15 30.71
N GLN A 28 5.27 0.85 31.04
CA GLN A 28 5.60 -0.14 32.08
C GLN A 28 6.64 0.42 33.03
N LYS A 29 6.52 0.00 34.30
CA LYS A 29 7.49 0.32 35.34
C LYS A 29 8.66 -0.66 35.27
N CYS A 30 9.85 -0.15 35.29
CA CYS A 30 11.10 -0.92 35.31
C CYS A 30 11.98 -0.47 36.48
N VAL A 31 12.89 -1.36 36.89
CA VAL A 31 13.88 -1.09 37.94
C VAL A 31 15.27 -1.22 37.32
N ALA A 32 16.10 -0.21 37.47
CA ALA A 32 17.47 -0.21 37.02
C ALA A 32 18.40 -1.00 37.98
N GLU A 33 19.60 -1.36 37.55
CA GLU A 33 20.58 -2.11 38.34
C GLU A 33 20.93 -1.44 39.67
N ASN A 34 20.87 -0.12 39.75
CA ASN A 34 21.09 0.67 40.96
C ASN A 34 19.86 0.78 41.89
N GLY A 35 18.76 0.03 41.58
CA GLY A 35 17.53 0.04 42.33
C GLY A 35 16.61 1.24 42.06
N ALA A 36 16.97 2.13 41.14
CA ALA A 36 16.09 3.26 40.76
C ALA A 36 14.92 2.80 39.87
N GLU A 37 13.73 3.28 40.14
CA GLU A 37 12.56 3.03 39.30
C GLU A 37 12.53 4.00 38.12
N TYR A 38 12.14 3.51 36.94
CA TYR A 38 11.89 4.32 35.74
C TYR A 38 10.70 3.77 34.96
N ILE A 39 10.15 4.60 34.07
CA ILE A 39 9.06 4.23 33.18
C ILE A 39 9.60 3.99 31.79
N ASP A 40 9.38 2.80 31.25
CA ASP A 40 9.63 2.47 29.85
C ASP A 40 8.35 2.70 29.04
N LEU A 41 8.47 3.52 27.98
CA LEU A 41 7.37 3.84 27.06
C LEU A 41 7.61 3.15 25.72
N LYS A 42 6.83 2.11 25.44
CA LYS A 42 6.84 1.45 24.12
C LYS A 42 5.80 2.06 23.22
N VAL A 43 6.26 2.69 22.14
CA VAL A 43 5.40 3.27 21.10
C VAL A 43 5.22 2.27 19.98
N GLN A 44 3.97 1.92 19.66
CA GLN A 44 3.67 1.03 18.55
C GLN A 44 3.80 1.76 17.22
N PRO A 45 4.40 1.12 16.18
CA PRO A 45 4.45 1.72 14.86
C PRO A 45 3.04 1.93 14.29
N SER A 46 2.78 3.11 13.75
CA SER A 46 1.55 3.39 13.00
C SER A 46 1.71 2.90 11.56
N ASN A 47 1.38 1.64 11.29
CA ASN A 47 1.62 1.01 9.99
C ASN A 47 0.63 1.45 8.89
N SER A 48 -0.63 1.68 9.25
CA SER A 48 -1.71 1.97 8.29
C SER A 48 -2.08 3.46 8.19
N THR A 49 -1.70 4.28 9.17
CA THR A 49 -2.07 5.69 9.26
C THR A 49 -0.83 6.52 9.60
N ILE A 50 -0.93 7.84 9.50
CA ILE A 50 0.14 8.74 9.95
C ILE A 50 -0.18 9.22 11.35
N ALA A 51 0.78 9.04 12.27
CA ALA A 51 0.72 9.60 13.60
C ALA A 51 0.95 11.11 13.57
N GLY A 52 0.19 11.85 14.35
CA GLY A 52 0.29 13.30 14.44
C GLY A 52 -0.16 13.82 15.79
N THR A 53 -0.20 15.11 15.93
CA THR A 53 -0.73 15.81 17.12
C THR A 53 -2.19 16.22 16.90
N THR A 54 -2.95 16.37 17.97
CA THR A 54 -4.39 16.74 17.90
C THR A 54 -4.64 18.13 17.34
N ASP A 55 -3.62 18.99 17.28
CA ASP A 55 -3.65 20.29 16.61
C ASP A 55 -3.38 20.21 15.09
N GLY A 56 -3.34 18.99 14.53
CA GLY A 56 -3.22 18.75 13.09
C GLY A 56 -1.79 18.83 12.53
N ARG A 57 -0.77 18.78 13.37
CA ARG A 57 0.62 18.80 12.95
C ARG A 57 1.19 17.38 12.86
N PHE A 58 2.06 17.20 11.86
CA PHE A 58 2.79 15.95 11.64
C PHE A 58 4.29 16.23 11.74
N TYR A 59 5.01 15.31 12.37
CA TYR A 59 6.45 15.48 12.64
C TYR A 59 7.24 14.28 12.13
N ILE A 60 8.45 14.55 11.68
CA ILE A 60 9.47 13.54 11.37
C ILE A 60 10.70 13.78 12.26
N ARG A 61 11.31 12.69 12.70
CA ARG A 61 12.58 12.74 13.43
C ARG A 61 13.74 12.75 12.45
N ILE A 62 14.55 13.78 12.50
CA ILE A 62 15.79 13.94 11.72
C ILE A 62 16.93 14.13 12.71
N GLY A 63 17.75 13.09 12.89
CA GLY A 63 18.79 13.09 13.92
C GLY A 63 18.18 13.26 15.33
N ASP A 64 18.55 14.34 16.00
CA ASP A 64 18.10 14.70 17.36
C ASP A 64 16.92 15.68 17.40
N GLN A 65 16.43 16.13 16.23
CA GLN A 65 15.37 17.13 16.12
C GLN A 65 14.07 16.54 15.56
N SER A 66 12.93 17.06 16.04
CA SER A 66 11.61 16.79 15.47
C SER A 66 11.19 17.96 14.59
N THR A 67 11.05 17.70 13.29
CA THR A 67 10.75 18.71 12.28
C THR A 67 9.33 18.53 11.77
N ILE A 68 8.61 19.63 11.52
CA ILE A 68 7.27 19.59 10.95
C ILE A 68 7.35 19.07 9.51
N LEU A 69 6.48 18.13 9.17
CA LEU A 69 6.32 17.65 7.80
C LEU A 69 5.61 18.69 6.94
N HIS A 70 6.21 19.00 5.80
CA HIS A 70 5.55 19.78 4.76
C HIS A 70 4.55 18.92 3.96
N PRO A 71 3.55 19.53 3.28
CA PRO A 71 2.51 18.81 2.56
C PRO A 71 3.03 17.74 1.57
N ASP A 72 4.09 18.05 0.83
CA ASP A 72 4.70 17.10 -0.13
C ASP A 72 5.33 15.88 0.56
N GLN A 73 5.98 16.11 1.71
CA GLN A 73 6.55 15.04 2.53
C GLN A 73 5.45 14.18 3.17
N LEU A 74 4.34 14.83 3.58
CA LEU A 74 3.19 14.12 4.13
C LEU A 74 2.54 13.21 3.08
N LEU A 75 2.37 13.72 1.85
CA LEU A 75 1.84 12.92 0.73
C LEU A 75 2.74 11.73 0.43
N ARG A 76 4.05 11.93 0.38
CA ARG A 76 5.02 10.83 0.19
C ARG A 76 4.94 9.79 1.30
N LEU A 77 4.87 10.23 2.56
CA LEU A 77 4.75 9.32 3.70
C LEU A 77 3.45 8.52 3.67
N LEU A 78 2.33 9.11 3.19
CA LEU A 78 1.06 8.39 2.98
C LEU A 78 1.19 7.31 1.92
N THR A 79 1.88 7.60 0.80
CA THR A 79 2.06 6.62 -0.29
C THR A 79 3.02 5.49 0.09
N ASP A 80 3.94 5.73 1.02
CA ASP A 80 4.89 4.73 1.52
C ASP A 80 4.28 3.79 2.58
N LYS A 81 3.08 4.10 3.10
CA LYS A 81 2.39 3.24 4.07
C LYS A 81 1.77 2.01 3.39
N PRO A 82 1.83 0.81 4.03
CA PRO A 82 1.25 -0.42 3.47
C PRO A 82 -0.25 -0.37 3.21
N SER A 83 -0.98 0.54 3.87
CA SER A 83 -2.42 0.75 3.62
C SER A 83 -2.72 1.52 2.34
N TYR A 84 -1.72 2.20 1.77
CA TYR A 84 -1.88 2.84 0.48
C TYR A 84 -1.58 1.82 -0.61
N SER A 85 -2.60 1.40 -1.30
CA SER A 85 -2.48 0.55 -2.47
C SER A 85 -2.94 1.36 -3.68
N TRP A 86 -1.97 1.79 -4.50
CA TRP A 86 -2.27 2.54 -5.72
C TRP A 86 -3.16 1.73 -6.66
N GLU A 87 -2.97 0.43 -6.68
CA GLU A 87 -3.68 -0.52 -7.52
C GLU A 87 -5.18 -0.54 -7.24
N LEU A 88 -5.55 -0.42 -5.96
CA LEU A 88 -6.96 -0.48 -5.53
C LEU A 88 -7.70 0.86 -5.68
N LYS A 89 -6.99 1.92 -6.01
CA LYS A 89 -7.62 3.22 -6.20
C LYS A 89 -8.55 3.21 -7.41
N THR A 90 -9.81 3.60 -7.20
CA THR A 90 -10.80 3.75 -8.28
C THR A 90 -10.40 4.86 -9.25
N THR A 91 -10.69 4.63 -10.51
CA THR A 91 -10.50 5.59 -11.59
C THR A 91 -11.84 6.27 -11.94
N ARG A 92 -11.87 7.00 -13.05
CA ARG A 92 -13.13 7.53 -13.62
C ARG A 92 -13.63 6.70 -14.82
N THR A 93 -13.00 5.57 -15.09
CA THR A 93 -13.38 4.67 -16.17
C THR A 93 -14.53 3.78 -15.70
N PRO A 94 -15.68 3.78 -16.37
CA PRO A 94 -16.81 2.92 -16.02
C PRO A 94 -16.39 1.44 -15.96
N ARG A 95 -17.04 0.68 -15.08
CA ARG A 95 -16.68 -0.72 -14.82
C ARG A 95 -16.85 -1.64 -16.03
N ASP A 96 -17.72 -1.30 -16.95
CA ASP A 96 -17.99 -2.02 -18.21
C ASP A 96 -17.10 -1.56 -19.38
N ASN A 97 -16.31 -0.51 -19.21
CA ASN A 97 -15.45 0.07 -20.26
C ASN A 97 -14.05 -0.56 -20.29
N TYR A 98 -13.97 -1.88 -20.29
CA TYR A 98 -12.71 -2.64 -20.44
C TYR A 98 -12.53 -3.13 -21.89
N ASP A 99 -11.36 -3.72 -22.18
CA ASP A 99 -11.09 -4.44 -23.42
C ASP A 99 -11.69 -5.85 -23.33
N PRO A 100 -12.71 -6.18 -24.16
CA PRO A 100 -13.41 -7.47 -24.06
C PRO A 100 -12.48 -8.68 -24.23
N ASN A 101 -11.47 -8.58 -25.12
CA ASN A 101 -10.55 -9.69 -25.38
C ASN A 101 -9.64 -9.93 -24.17
N LYS A 102 -9.15 -8.86 -23.54
CA LYS A 102 -8.30 -8.97 -22.35
C LYS A 102 -9.08 -9.49 -21.14
N PHE A 103 -10.33 -9.07 -21.00
CA PHE A 103 -11.19 -9.58 -19.94
C PHE A 103 -11.54 -11.06 -20.16
N ALA A 104 -11.93 -11.45 -21.37
CA ALA A 104 -12.18 -12.87 -21.68
C ALA A 104 -10.95 -13.73 -21.42
N GLN A 105 -9.75 -13.26 -21.80
CA GLN A 105 -8.50 -13.98 -21.51
C GLN A 105 -8.25 -14.09 -20.01
N PHE A 106 -8.47 -13.02 -19.24
CA PHE A 106 -8.36 -13.05 -17.79
C PHE A 106 -9.29 -14.09 -17.17
N VAL A 107 -10.55 -14.14 -17.59
CA VAL A 107 -11.54 -15.15 -17.12
C VAL A 107 -11.09 -16.57 -17.45
N LEU A 108 -10.58 -16.79 -18.67
CA LEU A 108 -10.03 -18.10 -19.07
C LEU A 108 -8.83 -18.50 -18.21
N ASP A 109 -7.92 -17.58 -17.92
CA ASP A 109 -6.76 -17.80 -17.05
C ASP A 109 -7.18 -18.21 -15.64
N VAL A 110 -8.17 -17.51 -15.06
CA VAL A 110 -8.72 -17.85 -13.75
C VAL A 110 -9.32 -19.25 -13.74
N ARG A 111 -10.17 -19.56 -14.73
CA ARG A 111 -10.88 -20.85 -14.82
C ARG A 111 -9.94 -22.03 -15.10
N SER A 112 -8.88 -21.84 -15.88
CA SER A 112 -7.90 -22.88 -16.24
C SER A 112 -6.82 -23.09 -15.19
N SER A 113 -6.56 -22.12 -14.32
CA SER A 113 -5.49 -22.18 -13.33
C SER A 113 -5.69 -23.31 -12.32
N LYS A 114 -4.65 -24.12 -12.10
CA LYS A 114 -4.63 -25.15 -11.06
C LYS A 114 -4.48 -24.58 -9.63
N ARG A 115 -4.10 -23.32 -9.52
CA ARG A 115 -3.88 -22.62 -8.23
C ARG A 115 -5.15 -21.94 -7.70
N VAL A 116 -6.15 -21.76 -8.56
CA VAL A 116 -7.42 -21.10 -8.21
C VAL A 116 -8.40 -22.15 -7.71
N SER A 117 -9.02 -21.89 -6.56
CA SER A 117 -10.02 -22.78 -5.96
C SER A 117 -11.29 -22.85 -6.82
N GLN A 118 -12.03 -23.96 -6.71
CA GLN A 118 -13.28 -24.15 -7.45
C GLN A 118 -14.30 -23.06 -7.11
N PHE A 119 -14.38 -22.65 -5.84
CA PHE A 119 -15.24 -21.56 -5.40
C PHE A 119 -15.04 -20.25 -6.20
N VAL A 120 -13.81 -19.92 -6.56
CA VAL A 120 -13.52 -18.71 -7.37
C VAL A 120 -13.82 -18.93 -8.84
N LYS A 121 -13.57 -20.13 -9.36
CA LYS A 121 -13.87 -20.49 -10.76
C LYS A 121 -15.35 -20.45 -11.09
N ASP A 122 -16.22 -20.76 -10.11
CA ASP A 122 -17.67 -20.79 -10.26
C ASP A 122 -18.30 -19.39 -10.20
N LYS A 123 -17.54 -18.37 -9.88
CA LYS A 123 -18.02 -16.97 -9.87
C LYS A 123 -18.40 -16.49 -11.27
N THR A 124 -19.43 -15.63 -11.32
CA THR A 124 -19.78 -14.91 -12.54
C THR A 124 -18.66 -13.95 -12.96
N GLU A 125 -18.68 -13.49 -14.18
CA GLU A 125 -17.69 -12.52 -14.69
C GLU A 125 -17.73 -11.21 -13.91
N GLU A 126 -18.92 -10.75 -13.52
CA GLU A 126 -19.08 -9.57 -12.65
C GLU A 126 -18.50 -9.78 -11.26
N GLU A 127 -18.77 -10.94 -10.65
CA GLU A 127 -18.19 -11.28 -9.35
C GLU A 127 -16.67 -11.41 -9.38
N LEU A 128 -16.09 -11.80 -10.52
CA LEU A 128 -14.64 -11.85 -10.69
C LEU A 128 -14.01 -10.46 -10.73
N LEU A 129 -14.70 -9.46 -11.32
CA LEU A 129 -14.23 -8.07 -11.28
C LEU A 129 -14.08 -7.57 -9.84
N ASP A 130 -15.08 -7.83 -8.99
CA ASP A 130 -15.07 -7.43 -7.58
C ASP A 130 -14.08 -8.27 -6.76
N TYR A 131 -14.07 -9.60 -6.97
CA TYR A 131 -13.22 -10.51 -6.21
C TYR A 131 -11.73 -10.23 -6.39
N TYR A 132 -11.31 -9.87 -7.60
CA TYR A 132 -9.93 -9.52 -7.91
C TYR A 132 -9.65 -8.02 -7.81
N PHE A 133 -10.59 -7.24 -7.28
CA PHE A 133 -10.47 -5.79 -7.15
C PHE A 133 -10.17 -5.07 -8.47
N LEU A 134 -10.62 -5.61 -9.59
CA LEU A 134 -10.51 -4.95 -10.90
C LEU A 134 -11.50 -3.80 -11.04
N ALA A 135 -12.61 -3.87 -10.32
CA ALA A 135 -13.59 -2.79 -10.19
C ALA A 135 -13.99 -2.60 -8.73
N GLU A 136 -14.44 -1.39 -8.40
CA GLU A 136 -15.08 -1.03 -7.14
C GLU A 136 -16.25 -0.12 -7.43
N GLY A 137 -17.47 -0.54 -7.04
CA GLY A 137 -18.70 0.15 -7.41
C GLY A 137 -18.84 0.27 -8.94
N GLU A 138 -19.10 1.47 -9.43
CA GLU A 138 -19.34 1.75 -10.85
C GLU A 138 -18.07 1.98 -11.68
N PHE A 139 -16.87 1.84 -11.10
CA PHE A 139 -15.62 2.22 -11.77
C PHE A 139 -14.58 1.12 -11.71
N LEU A 140 -13.72 1.06 -12.75
CA LEU A 140 -12.51 0.27 -12.73
C LEU A 140 -11.50 0.87 -11.75
N THR A 141 -10.74 0.01 -11.08
CA THR A 141 -9.56 0.40 -10.30
C THR A 141 -8.35 0.59 -11.21
N ASN A 142 -7.25 1.14 -10.68
CA ASN A 142 -5.99 1.16 -11.43
C ASN A 142 -5.52 -0.26 -11.81
N LEU A 143 -5.72 -1.24 -10.91
CA LEU A 143 -5.46 -2.65 -11.20
C LEU A 143 -6.30 -3.16 -12.37
N GLY A 144 -7.61 -2.85 -12.37
CA GLY A 144 -8.50 -3.21 -13.46
C GLY A 144 -8.05 -2.64 -14.79
N ILE A 145 -7.70 -1.36 -14.82
CA ILE A 145 -7.17 -0.73 -16.05
C ILE A 145 -5.86 -1.38 -16.50
N LEU A 146 -4.94 -1.69 -15.58
CA LEU A 146 -3.69 -2.37 -15.93
C LEU A 146 -3.93 -3.72 -16.60
N TRP A 147 -4.82 -4.54 -16.06
CA TRP A 147 -5.03 -5.91 -16.52
C TRP A 147 -5.97 -6.03 -17.70
N ILE A 148 -7.13 -5.37 -17.63
CA ILE A 148 -8.21 -5.54 -18.60
C ILE A 148 -8.62 -4.24 -19.31
N GLY A 149 -8.07 -3.10 -18.92
CA GLY A 149 -8.40 -1.80 -19.53
C GLY A 149 -7.99 -1.70 -21.00
N LYS A 150 -8.54 -0.73 -21.71
CA LYS A 150 -8.14 -0.37 -23.06
C LYS A 150 -6.76 0.29 -23.06
N ARG A 151 -6.05 0.23 -24.19
CA ARG A 151 -4.72 0.83 -24.34
C ARG A 151 -4.69 2.31 -23.95
N GLU A 152 -5.66 3.08 -24.45
CA GLU A 152 -5.79 4.52 -24.16
C GLU A 152 -6.03 4.84 -22.69
N ASP A 153 -6.67 3.95 -21.94
CA ASP A 153 -6.92 4.13 -20.51
C ASP A 153 -5.66 3.75 -19.70
N ARG A 154 -4.93 2.70 -20.10
CA ARG A 154 -3.63 2.40 -19.52
C ARG A 154 -2.63 3.53 -19.70
N ALA A 155 -2.57 4.15 -20.89
CA ALA A 155 -1.71 5.29 -21.16
C ALA A 155 -2.01 6.54 -20.32
N LYS A 156 -3.23 6.66 -19.78
CA LYS A 156 -3.63 7.77 -18.88
C LYS A 156 -3.34 7.50 -17.41
N LEU A 157 -2.96 6.28 -17.04
CA LEU A 157 -2.67 5.95 -15.65
C LEU A 157 -1.47 6.75 -15.16
N LYS A 158 -1.72 7.65 -14.21
CA LYS A 158 -0.65 8.36 -13.51
C LYS A 158 0.03 7.42 -12.51
N TYR A 159 1.33 7.47 -12.46
CA TYR A 159 2.14 6.63 -11.54
C TYR A 159 2.07 5.13 -11.82
N ALA A 160 1.69 4.73 -13.03
CA ALA A 160 1.81 3.34 -13.45
C ALA A 160 3.25 2.86 -13.30
N PRO A 161 3.48 1.62 -12.82
CA PRO A 161 4.82 1.10 -12.68
C PRO A 161 5.52 1.05 -14.05
N ALA A 162 6.71 1.61 -14.14
CA ALA A 162 7.55 1.43 -15.32
C ALA A 162 8.13 0.00 -15.29
N ILE A 163 7.81 -0.79 -16.30
CA ILE A 163 8.31 -2.16 -16.40
C ILE A 163 9.40 -2.19 -17.50
N GLN A 164 10.56 -2.70 -17.12
CA GLN A 164 11.67 -2.95 -18.04
C GLN A 164 12.21 -4.36 -17.83
N PHE A 165 12.31 -5.14 -18.90
CA PHE A 165 13.01 -6.41 -18.90
C PHE A 165 14.35 -6.23 -19.63
N ILE A 166 15.42 -6.60 -18.95
CA ILE A 166 16.78 -6.54 -19.52
C ILE A 166 17.36 -7.94 -19.48
N LYS A 167 17.67 -8.48 -20.65
CA LYS A 167 18.36 -9.76 -20.78
C LYS A 167 19.87 -9.52 -20.88
N TYR A 168 20.62 -10.24 -20.08
CA TYR A 168 22.09 -10.26 -20.08
C TYR A 168 22.59 -11.63 -20.57
N ASP A 169 23.74 -11.64 -21.23
CA ASP A 169 24.48 -12.87 -21.55
C ASP A 169 25.27 -13.39 -20.32
N GLU A 170 25.93 -14.53 -20.49
CA GLU A 170 26.76 -15.15 -19.42
C GLU A 170 27.97 -14.28 -19.02
N ARG A 171 28.33 -13.29 -19.84
CA ARG A 171 29.43 -12.34 -19.58
C ARG A 171 28.96 -11.04 -18.96
N GLY A 172 27.65 -10.92 -18.68
CA GLY A 172 27.05 -9.71 -18.10
C GLY A 172 26.80 -8.59 -19.10
N ASN A 173 26.93 -8.84 -20.43
CA ASN A 173 26.58 -7.84 -21.44
C ASN A 173 25.07 -7.85 -21.70
N LYS A 174 24.51 -6.66 -21.87
CA LYS A 174 23.11 -6.50 -22.20
C LYS A 174 22.83 -6.98 -23.62
N VAL A 175 21.97 -8.01 -23.75
CA VAL A 175 21.59 -8.62 -25.04
C VAL A 175 20.30 -8.03 -25.56
N ASN A 176 19.31 -7.79 -24.69
CA ASN A 176 18.01 -7.27 -25.09
C ASN A 176 17.41 -6.39 -23.99
N LYS A 177 16.51 -5.48 -24.39
CA LYS A 177 15.73 -4.66 -23.48
C LYS A 177 14.31 -4.50 -24.04
N ILE A 178 13.31 -4.88 -23.25
CA ILE A 178 11.89 -4.60 -23.50
C ILE A 178 11.46 -3.52 -22.51
N VAL A 179 10.84 -2.47 -23.01
CA VAL A 179 10.28 -1.36 -22.19
C VAL A 179 8.78 -1.30 -22.44
N TRP A 180 8.02 -1.20 -21.37
CA TRP A 180 6.59 -0.99 -21.48
C TRP A 180 6.28 0.50 -21.68
N ASP A 181 6.32 0.95 -22.93
CA ASP A 181 6.20 2.34 -23.34
C ASP A 181 4.98 2.62 -24.23
N ASP A 182 4.42 1.62 -24.87
CA ASP A 182 3.28 1.76 -25.79
C ASP A 182 1.92 1.39 -25.17
N TYR A 183 1.94 0.76 -23.98
CA TYR A 183 0.75 0.33 -23.20
C TYR A 183 -0.23 -0.60 -23.94
N SER A 184 0.19 -1.21 -25.06
CA SER A 184 -0.63 -2.15 -25.82
C SER A 184 -0.82 -3.48 -25.10
N LEU A 185 0.23 -3.94 -24.43
CA LEU A 185 0.26 -5.17 -23.65
C LEU A 185 -0.18 -4.91 -22.20
N ASN A 186 -0.83 -5.87 -21.58
CA ASN A 186 -1.01 -5.88 -20.13
C ASN A 186 0.23 -6.48 -19.44
N PRO A 187 0.36 -6.43 -18.11
CA PRO A 187 1.55 -6.93 -17.41
C PRO A 187 1.87 -8.41 -17.69
N LYS A 188 0.85 -9.28 -17.86
CA LYS A 188 1.04 -10.70 -18.18
C LYS A 188 1.61 -10.86 -19.58
N GLU A 189 0.96 -10.26 -20.56
CA GLU A 189 1.39 -10.30 -21.97
C GLU A 189 2.82 -9.78 -22.14
N LEU A 190 3.19 -8.75 -21.35
CA LEU A 190 4.54 -8.19 -21.37
C LEU A 190 5.60 -9.17 -20.82
N ILE A 191 5.23 -10.01 -19.84
CA ILE A 191 6.13 -11.04 -19.28
C ILE A 191 6.31 -12.19 -20.28
N GLU A 192 5.26 -12.51 -21.04
CA GLU A 192 5.25 -13.62 -22.02
C GLU A 192 5.94 -13.22 -23.37
N ALA A 193 6.09 -11.93 -23.66
CA ALA A 193 6.72 -11.42 -24.88
C ALA A 193 8.26 -11.49 -24.81
#